data_b68ad9f967cbef81114ecb31e57430e6
#
_entry.id   b68ad9f967cbef81114ecb31e57430e6
#
_cell.length_a   1.000
_cell.length_b   1.000
_cell.length_c   1.000
_cell.angle_alpha   90.00
_cell.angle_beta   90.00
_cell.angle_gamma   90.00
#
_symmetry.space_group_name_H-M   'P 1'
#
loop_
_entity.id
_entity.type
_entity.pdbx_description
1 polymer ?
#
loop_
_entity_poly.entity_id
_entity_poly.type
_entity_poly.pdbx_seq_one_letter_code
_entity_poly.pdbx_strand_id
1 'polypeptide(L)'
;MDRVELLETLMQADNESVRATFQDFLRGAMRYAFLEAMEEEVARLCGPKYARCAQRQCVRAGSAEGVAYFDTDCESVRRPRVRRRWDDGRSREVGLKTYAAGKDGESLRQAVLRSFVAGVSSRQM
;
A
#
# COMPACT_ATOMS: atom_id res chain seq x y z
N MET A 1 1.26 20.35 -20.89
CA MET A 1 2.30 19.69 -20.06
C MET A 1 1.81 18.30 -19.73
N ASP A 2 2.58 17.29 -20.04
CA ASP A 2 2.24 15.91 -19.66
C ASP A 2 2.65 15.62 -18.19
N ARG A 3 2.27 14.45 -17.69
CA ARG A 3 2.53 14.11 -16.29
C ARG A 3 4.01 13.96 -15.98
N VAL A 4 4.79 13.50 -16.96
CA VAL A 4 6.25 13.36 -16.76
C VAL A 4 6.90 14.71 -16.64
N GLU A 5 6.56 15.64 -17.52
CA GLU A 5 7.05 17.02 -17.48
C GLU A 5 6.64 17.71 -16.19
N LEU A 6 5.40 17.53 -15.77
CA LEU A 6 4.90 18.09 -14.53
C LEU A 6 5.68 17.55 -13.33
N LEU A 7 5.89 16.24 -13.30
CA LEU A 7 6.65 15.58 -12.23
C LEU A 7 8.10 16.10 -12.18
N GLU A 8 8.76 16.17 -13.33
CA GLU A 8 10.13 16.68 -13.40
C GLU A 8 10.22 18.13 -12.96
N THR A 9 9.27 18.96 -13.39
CA THR A 9 9.21 20.37 -13.00
C THR A 9 9.05 20.51 -11.49
N LEU A 10 8.15 19.72 -10.89
CA LEU A 10 7.92 19.76 -9.44
C LEU A 10 9.14 19.28 -8.66
N MET A 11 9.83 18.26 -9.15
CA MET A 11 11.02 17.73 -8.49
C MET A 11 12.20 18.70 -8.56
N GLN A 12 12.26 19.54 -9.58
CA GLN A 12 13.32 20.53 -9.78
C GLN A 12 12.96 21.91 -9.24
N ALA A 13 11.74 22.10 -8.75
CA ALA A 13 11.29 23.40 -8.27
C ALA A 13 12.06 23.83 -7.02
N ASP A 14 12.52 25.06 -7.02
CA ASP A 14 13.19 25.67 -5.87
C ASP A 14 12.21 26.25 -4.85
N ASN A 15 10.93 26.34 -5.21
CA ASN A 15 9.90 26.85 -4.33
C ASN A 15 9.48 25.79 -3.31
N GLU A 16 9.71 26.05 -2.02
CA GLU A 16 9.38 25.13 -0.93
C GLU A 16 7.91 24.80 -0.85
N SER A 17 7.02 25.74 -1.16
CA SER A 17 5.57 25.50 -1.14
C SER A 17 5.18 24.48 -2.19
N VAL A 18 5.76 24.55 -3.40
CA VAL A 18 5.50 23.60 -4.47
C VAL A 18 6.02 22.21 -4.09
N ARG A 19 7.22 22.15 -3.53
CA ARG A 19 7.81 20.89 -3.06
C ARG A 19 6.97 20.26 -1.96
N ALA A 20 6.55 21.06 -0.99
CA ALA A 20 5.74 20.58 0.12
C ALA A 20 4.40 20.02 -0.38
N THR A 21 3.75 20.70 -1.32
CA THR A 21 2.50 20.25 -1.93
C THR A 21 2.69 18.94 -2.67
N PHE A 22 3.79 18.83 -3.44
CA PHE A 22 4.10 17.59 -4.16
C PHE A 22 4.37 16.43 -3.19
N GLN A 23 5.12 16.69 -2.11
CA GLN A 23 5.41 15.67 -1.11
C GLN A 23 4.15 15.19 -0.40
N ASP A 24 3.23 16.10 -0.09
CA ASP A 24 1.94 15.73 0.50
C ASP A 24 1.11 14.88 -0.45
N PHE A 25 1.08 15.23 -1.72
CA PHE A 25 0.42 14.44 -2.74
C PHE A 25 1.02 13.04 -2.84
N LEU A 26 2.35 12.96 -2.89
CA LEU A 26 3.06 11.69 -2.97
C LEU A 26 2.78 10.81 -1.74
N ARG A 27 2.79 11.41 -0.56
CA ARG A 27 2.48 10.69 0.69
C ARG A 27 1.06 10.12 0.67
N GLY A 28 0.09 10.92 0.22
CA GLY A 28 -1.29 10.46 0.07
C GLY A 28 -1.43 9.31 -0.92
N ALA A 29 -0.71 9.39 -2.05
CA ALA A 29 -0.70 8.32 -3.05
C ALA A 29 -0.06 7.04 -2.49
N MET A 30 1.03 7.17 -1.73
CA MET A 30 1.69 6.04 -1.07
C MET A 30 0.76 5.36 -0.07
N ARG A 31 0.07 6.16 0.74
CA ARG A 31 -0.88 5.64 1.72
C ARG A 31 -2.02 4.89 1.04
N TYR A 32 -2.60 5.46 0.00
CA TYR A 32 -3.67 4.83 -0.75
C TYR A 32 -3.23 3.50 -1.36
N ALA A 33 -2.10 3.50 -2.05
CA ALA A 33 -1.56 2.30 -2.69
C ALA A 33 -1.26 1.21 -1.65
N PHE A 34 -0.73 1.58 -0.50
CA PHE A 34 -0.40 0.66 0.58
C PHE A 34 -1.66 0.01 1.16
N LEU A 35 -2.69 0.80 1.44
CA LEU A 35 -3.94 0.29 2.00
C LEU A 35 -4.66 -0.63 1.00
N GLU A 36 -4.70 -0.25 -0.28
CA GLU A 36 -5.29 -1.07 -1.33
C GLU A 36 -4.52 -2.39 -1.51
N ALA A 37 -3.20 -2.34 -1.48
CA ALA A 37 -2.36 -3.54 -1.61
C ALA A 37 -2.58 -4.51 -0.44
N MET A 38 -2.74 -4.00 0.78
CA MET A 38 -3.07 -4.85 1.94
C MET A 38 -4.41 -5.55 1.75
N GLU A 39 -5.43 -4.82 1.29
CA GLU A 39 -6.76 -5.41 1.05
C GLU A 39 -6.71 -6.45 -0.07
N GLU A 40 -5.94 -6.22 -1.12
CA GLU A 40 -5.75 -7.21 -2.18
C GLU A 40 -5.07 -8.47 -1.66
N GLU A 41 -4.06 -8.32 -0.82
CA GLU A 41 -3.36 -9.47 -0.22
C GLU A 41 -4.32 -10.28 0.66
N VAL A 42 -5.11 -9.61 1.49
CA VAL A 42 -6.11 -10.27 2.34
C VAL A 42 -7.14 -11.01 1.48
N ALA A 43 -7.59 -10.40 0.39
CA ALA A 43 -8.55 -11.02 -0.53
C ALA A 43 -7.97 -12.27 -1.20
N ARG A 44 -6.68 -12.27 -1.53
CA ARG A 44 -6.01 -13.46 -2.08
C ARG A 44 -5.93 -14.58 -1.06
N LEU A 45 -5.70 -14.26 0.21
CA LEU A 45 -5.56 -15.25 1.28
C LEU A 45 -6.91 -15.78 1.76
N CYS A 46 -7.88 -14.90 1.95
CA CYS A 46 -9.16 -15.21 2.61
C CYS A 46 -10.34 -15.25 1.65
N GLY A 47 -10.16 -14.73 0.42
CA GLY A 47 -11.23 -14.56 -0.54
C GLY A 47 -12.00 -13.26 -0.37
N PRO A 48 -13.01 -13.03 -1.22
CA PRO A 48 -13.79 -11.79 -1.20
C PRO A 48 -14.43 -11.55 0.16
N LYS A 49 -14.54 -10.30 0.54
CA LYS A 49 -15.21 -9.90 1.78
C LYS A 49 -16.67 -10.39 1.74
N TYR A 50 -17.13 -10.90 2.86
CA TYR A 50 -18.47 -11.47 3.06
C TYR A 50 -18.73 -12.80 2.34
N ALA A 51 -17.80 -13.34 1.56
CA ALA A 51 -17.91 -14.66 1.00
C ALA A 51 -17.47 -15.71 2.04
N ARG A 52 -18.30 -16.74 2.25
CA ARG A 52 -17.93 -17.85 3.13
C ARG A 52 -17.47 -19.03 2.29
N CYS A 53 -16.34 -19.59 2.66
CA CYS A 53 -15.83 -20.81 2.05
C CYS A 53 -15.27 -21.71 3.15
N ALA A 54 -15.91 -22.84 3.38
CA ALA A 54 -15.52 -23.78 4.43
C ALA A 54 -14.13 -24.39 4.19
N GLN A 55 -13.67 -24.41 2.94
CA GLN A 55 -12.38 -24.99 2.58
C GLN A 55 -11.20 -24.03 2.75
N ARG A 56 -11.46 -22.75 3.05
CA ARG A 56 -10.39 -21.78 3.21
C ARG A 56 -9.71 -21.94 4.55
N GLN A 57 -8.39 -22.03 4.51
CA GLN A 57 -7.58 -22.12 5.72
C GLN A 57 -7.37 -20.77 6.37
N CYS A 58 -7.40 -19.68 5.62
CA CYS A 58 -7.20 -18.33 6.13
C CYS A 58 -8.53 -17.60 6.29
N VAL A 59 -8.66 -16.89 7.40
CA VAL A 59 -9.87 -16.12 7.73
C VAL A 59 -9.49 -14.72 8.18
N ARG A 60 -10.37 -13.78 7.92
CA ARG A 60 -10.23 -12.43 8.42
C ARG A 60 -10.45 -12.44 9.94
N ALA A 61 -9.55 -11.78 10.68
CA ALA A 61 -9.55 -11.77 12.13
C ALA A 61 -9.58 -10.34 12.69
N GLY A 62 -10.37 -9.47 12.07
CA GLY A 62 -10.47 -8.08 12.48
C GLY A 62 -9.32 -7.24 12.00
N SER A 63 -9.00 -6.20 12.74
CA SER A 63 -7.91 -5.29 12.41
C SER A 63 -7.20 -4.83 13.67
N ALA A 64 -6.00 -4.29 13.51
CA ALA A 64 -5.21 -3.76 14.61
C ALA A 64 -4.50 -2.50 14.16
N GLU A 65 -4.13 -1.66 15.11
CA GLU A 65 -3.30 -0.51 14.80
C GLU A 65 -1.89 -0.95 14.51
N GLY A 66 -1.28 -0.27 13.54
CA GLY A 66 0.11 -0.50 13.16
C GLY A 66 0.71 0.80 12.66
N VAL A 67 1.91 0.71 12.13
CA VAL A 67 2.62 1.86 11.59
C VAL A 67 3.22 1.50 10.24
N ALA A 68 3.30 2.50 9.36
CA ALA A 68 4.00 2.38 8.09
C ALA A 68 4.72 3.69 7.79
N TYR A 69 5.74 3.62 6.97
CA TYR A 69 6.51 4.79 6.57
C TYR A 69 6.09 5.21 5.18
N PHE A 70 5.56 6.44 5.07
CA PHE A 70 5.25 7.05 3.80
C PHE A 70 6.27 8.18 3.58
N ASP A 71 7.24 7.90 2.71
CA ASP A 71 8.45 8.70 2.55
C ASP A 71 9.27 8.65 3.86
N THR A 72 9.48 9.78 4.51
CA THR A 72 10.22 9.85 5.78
C THR A 72 9.31 9.84 7.01
N ASP A 73 8.00 9.93 6.80
CA ASP A 73 7.05 10.06 7.89
C ASP A 73 6.47 8.71 8.30
N CYS A 74 6.51 8.44 9.60
CA CYS A 74 5.86 7.29 10.19
C CYS A 74 4.41 7.63 10.52
N GLU A 75 3.48 6.91 9.94
CA GLU A 75 2.05 7.16 10.16
C GLU A 75 1.36 5.93 10.72
N SER A 76 0.35 6.19 11.51
CA SER A 76 -0.54 5.17 12.03
C SER A 76 -1.42 4.62 10.90
N VAL A 77 -1.52 3.31 10.82
CA VAL A 77 -2.38 2.66 9.82
C VAL A 77 -3.20 1.57 10.51
N ARG A 78 -4.37 1.29 9.94
CA ARG A 78 -5.20 0.19 10.40
C ARG A 78 -4.88 -1.01 9.53
N ARG A 79 -4.18 -2.00 10.08
CA ARG A 79 -3.81 -3.20 9.34
C ARG A 79 -4.86 -4.28 9.53
N PRO A 80 -5.32 -4.94 8.46
CA PRO A 80 -6.19 -6.09 8.60
C PRO A 80 -5.40 -7.27 9.17
N ARG A 81 -6.05 -8.09 9.97
CA ARG A 81 -5.44 -9.27 10.55
C ARG A 81 -6.01 -10.51 9.88
N VAL A 82 -5.13 -11.47 9.59
CA VAL A 82 -5.47 -12.74 8.98
C VAL A 82 -4.96 -13.87 9.87
N ARG A 83 -5.79 -14.88 10.12
CA ARG A 83 -5.38 -16.07 10.84
C ARG A 83 -5.52 -17.28 9.94
N ARG A 84 -4.51 -18.12 9.99
CA ARG A 84 -4.55 -19.43 9.36
C ARG A 84 -5.05 -20.46 10.37
N ARG A 85 -6.00 -21.29 9.97
CA ARG A 85 -6.55 -22.37 10.79
C ARG A 85 -6.16 -23.71 10.20
N TRP A 86 -5.83 -24.66 11.07
CA TRP A 86 -5.57 -26.05 10.69
C TRP A 86 -6.71 -26.93 11.17
N ASP A 87 -6.84 -28.11 10.57
CA ASP A 87 -7.92 -29.06 10.87
C ASP A 87 -7.89 -29.57 12.32
N ASP A 88 -6.74 -29.52 12.96
CA ASP A 88 -6.56 -29.92 14.36
C ASP A 88 -6.97 -28.84 15.38
N GLY A 89 -7.55 -27.75 14.91
CA GLY A 89 -8.00 -26.65 15.76
C GLY A 89 -6.97 -25.60 16.07
N ARG A 90 -5.72 -25.80 15.66
CA ARG A 90 -4.68 -24.78 15.85
C ARG A 90 -4.91 -23.60 14.93
N SER A 91 -4.50 -22.43 15.36
CA SER A 91 -4.54 -21.23 14.51
C SER A 91 -3.32 -20.37 14.77
N ARG A 92 -2.93 -19.60 13.74
CA ARG A 92 -1.76 -18.71 13.82
C ARG A 92 -2.04 -17.46 13.00
N GLU A 93 -1.58 -16.32 13.49
CA GLU A 93 -1.65 -15.08 12.72
C GLU A 93 -0.67 -15.13 11.55
N VAL A 94 -1.15 -14.70 10.38
CA VAL A 94 -0.36 -14.62 9.16
C VAL A 94 0.15 -13.20 8.99
N GLY A 95 1.46 -13.03 8.83
CA GLY A 95 2.04 -11.72 8.54
C GLY A 95 1.76 -11.34 7.09
N LEU A 96 1.28 -10.11 6.87
CA LEU A 96 1.07 -9.60 5.53
C LEU A 96 2.37 -9.07 4.94
N LYS A 97 2.69 -9.52 3.73
CA LYS A 97 3.90 -9.08 3.01
C LYS A 97 3.84 -7.58 2.71
N THR A 98 2.65 -7.08 2.37
CA THR A 98 2.45 -5.66 2.12
C THR A 98 2.74 -4.83 3.36
N TYR A 99 2.26 -5.28 4.52
CA TYR A 99 2.52 -4.57 5.78
C TYR A 99 4.03 -4.54 6.10
N ALA A 100 4.71 -5.66 5.89
CA ALA A 100 6.16 -5.72 6.08
C ALA A 100 6.90 -4.75 5.15
N ALA A 101 6.46 -4.63 3.90
CA ALA A 101 7.03 -3.68 2.95
C ALA A 101 6.81 -2.22 3.36
N GLY A 102 5.75 -1.92 4.11
CA GLY A 102 5.46 -0.58 4.62
C GLY A 102 6.46 -0.09 5.68
N LYS A 103 7.37 -0.95 6.12
CA LYS A 103 8.47 -0.54 7.01
C LYS A 103 9.61 0.14 6.24
N ASP A 104 9.58 0.09 4.91
CA ASP A 104 10.57 0.73 4.05
C ASP A 104 9.86 1.74 3.14
N GLY A 105 9.82 3.00 3.60
CA GLY A 105 9.16 4.09 2.87
C GLY A 105 9.80 4.40 1.53
N GLU A 106 11.10 4.17 1.37
CA GLU A 106 11.79 4.42 0.11
C GLU A 106 11.35 3.43 -0.97
N SER A 107 11.25 2.15 -0.64
CA SER A 107 10.77 1.14 -1.59
C SER A 107 9.34 1.41 -2.05
N LEU A 108 8.48 1.80 -1.11
CA LEU A 108 7.10 2.13 -1.42
C LEU A 108 7.02 3.38 -2.32
N ARG A 109 7.83 4.39 -2.01
CA ARG A 109 7.92 5.61 -2.82
C ARG A 109 8.33 5.30 -4.25
N GLN A 110 9.37 4.48 -4.42
CA GLN A 110 9.84 4.07 -5.75
C GLN A 110 8.77 3.32 -6.53
N ALA A 111 8.04 2.42 -5.87
CA ALA A 111 6.96 1.67 -6.51
C ALA A 111 5.84 2.59 -7.02
N VAL A 112 5.44 3.58 -6.21
CA VAL A 112 4.40 4.53 -6.58
C VAL A 112 4.86 5.39 -7.75
N LEU A 113 6.10 5.90 -7.71
CA LEU A 113 6.65 6.72 -8.79
C LEU A 113 6.73 5.94 -10.11
N ARG A 114 7.17 4.68 -10.06
CA ARG A 114 7.21 3.82 -11.25
C ARG A 114 5.83 3.60 -11.84
N SER A 115 4.85 3.33 -11.01
CA SER A 115 3.47 3.12 -11.44
C SER A 115 2.89 4.38 -12.10
N PHE A 116 3.20 5.54 -11.55
CA PHE A 116 2.75 6.81 -12.10
C PHE A 116 3.36 7.06 -13.48
N VAL A 117 4.67 6.85 -13.63
CA VAL A 117 5.38 7.04 -14.90
C VAL A 117 4.90 6.02 -15.94
N ALA A 118 4.75 4.76 -15.56
CA ALA A 118 4.28 3.70 -16.45
C ALA A 118 2.87 4.00 -16.98
N GLY A 119 1.99 4.49 -16.11
CA GLY A 119 0.64 4.88 -16.51
C GLY A 119 0.63 5.98 -17.56
N VAL A 120 1.53 6.95 -17.45
CA VAL A 120 1.69 8.02 -18.45
C VAL A 120 2.21 7.45 -19.76
N SER A 121 3.24 6.62 -19.72
CA SER A 121 3.83 6.01 -20.92
C SER A 121 2.82 5.19 -21.70
N SER A 122 1.96 4.43 -21.01
CA SER A 122 0.93 3.62 -21.63
C SER A 122 -0.11 4.46 -22.39
N ARG A 123 -0.37 5.66 -21.95
CA ARG A 123 -1.33 6.58 -22.59
C ARG A 123 -0.78 7.27 -23.83
N GLN A 124 0.53 7.27 -24.00
CA GLN A 124 1.18 7.94 -25.12
C GLN A 124 1.32 7.03 -26.36
N MET A 125 0.98 5.76 -26.20
CA MET A 125 1.05 4.83 -27.33
C MET A 125 -0.19 4.86 -28.20
#